data_fb1999510422cd2f2cd86dace9d1c527
#
_entry.id   fb1999510422cd2f2cd86dace9d1c527
#
_cell.length_a   1.000
_cell.length_b   1.000
_cell.length_c   1.000
_cell.angle_alpha   90.00
_cell.angle_beta   90.00
_cell.angle_gamma   90.00
#
_symmetry.space_group_name_H-M   'P 1'
#
loop_
_entity.id
_entity.type
_entity.pdbx_description
1 polymer ?
#
loop_
_entity_poly.entity_id
_entity_poly.type
_entity_poly.pdbx_seq_one_letter_code
_entity_poly.pdbx_strand_id
1 'polypeptide(L)'
;GKRERFLSSGLDEQILALYAQGNSIEDVKRLLHKMLGVDISAGKISQITDKVLPELQEWRTRPLESFYPVIYLDAMHFKVRKDGVYENTAFYSVYSINWSGERDLLGLYINGNEGSNKWGMVLQDLKSRGVQDVLVMCTDDLTGFSEVITQEFPSTVVQKCIVHQMRNSMKYVDEKDRKKVAADLRKVYTSTTEEAARSALAAFGVTWGKKYEYIVQQWESKWDELMAFLDFPEGMRKMIYTTNP
;
A
#
# COMPACT_ATOMS: atom_id res chain seq x y z
N GLY A 1 -24.46 -39.01 5.67
CA GLY A 1 -24.74 -38.75 7.03
C GLY A 1 -23.77 -37.81 7.74
N LYS A 2 -23.51 -38.06 9.03
CA LYS A 2 -22.65 -37.18 9.87
C LYS A 2 -21.19 -37.10 9.42
N ARG A 3 -20.64 -38.14 8.83
CA ARG A 3 -19.24 -38.19 8.35
C ARG A 3 -19.01 -37.34 7.09
N GLU A 4 -20.00 -37.21 6.22
CA GLU A 4 -19.94 -36.36 5.03
C GLU A 4 -19.98 -34.85 5.37
N ARG A 5 -20.71 -34.45 6.42
CA ARG A 5 -20.72 -33.05 6.87
C ARG A 5 -19.40 -32.61 7.51
N PHE A 6 -18.73 -33.51 8.25
CA PHE A 6 -17.45 -33.22 8.88
C PHE A 6 -16.31 -33.14 7.86
N LEU A 7 -16.33 -33.98 6.83
CA LEU A 7 -15.36 -33.92 5.72
C LEU A 7 -15.61 -32.69 4.83
N SER A 8 -16.88 -32.24 4.70
CA SER A 8 -17.19 -31.08 3.86
C SER A 8 -16.74 -29.76 4.48
N SER A 9 -16.87 -29.54 5.80
CA SER A 9 -16.44 -28.29 6.43
C SER A 9 -14.92 -28.12 6.38
N GLY A 10 -14.16 -29.15 6.75
CA GLY A 10 -12.71 -29.09 6.71
C GLY A 10 -12.14 -28.97 5.28
N LEU A 11 -12.83 -29.54 4.28
CA LEU A 11 -12.42 -29.43 2.88
C LEU A 11 -12.70 -28.03 2.32
N ASP A 12 -13.86 -27.44 2.66
CA ASP A 12 -14.19 -26.06 2.29
C ASP A 12 -13.13 -25.06 2.83
N GLU A 13 -12.73 -25.20 4.10
CA GLU A 13 -11.69 -24.38 4.73
C GLU A 13 -10.32 -24.55 4.04
N GLN A 14 -9.95 -25.78 3.67
CA GLN A 14 -8.70 -26.02 2.94
C GLN A 14 -8.72 -25.40 1.54
N ILE A 15 -9.85 -25.49 0.83
CA ILE A 15 -10.02 -24.84 -0.48
C ILE A 15 -9.88 -23.34 -0.35
N LEU A 16 -10.52 -22.72 0.62
CA LEU A 16 -10.43 -21.29 0.87
C LEU A 16 -8.99 -20.88 1.22
N ALA A 17 -8.31 -21.64 2.08
CA ALA A 17 -6.92 -21.38 2.45
C ALA A 17 -5.96 -21.47 1.25
N LEU A 18 -6.11 -22.50 0.40
CA LEU A 18 -5.30 -22.64 -0.80
C LEU A 18 -5.57 -21.51 -1.80
N TYR A 19 -6.83 -21.13 -1.99
CA TYR A 19 -7.21 -20.04 -2.88
C TYR A 19 -6.71 -18.69 -2.38
N ALA A 20 -6.80 -18.43 -1.08
CA ALA A 20 -6.27 -17.21 -0.43
C ALA A 20 -4.74 -17.09 -0.54
N GLN A 21 -4.01 -18.19 -0.70
CA GLN A 21 -2.58 -18.21 -0.98
C GLN A 21 -2.24 -17.87 -2.45
N GLY A 22 -3.23 -17.57 -3.28
CA GLY A 22 -3.04 -17.20 -4.69
C GLY A 22 -2.98 -18.38 -5.65
N ASN A 23 -3.36 -19.59 -5.21
CA ASN A 23 -3.44 -20.75 -6.10
C ASN A 23 -4.60 -20.59 -7.09
N SER A 24 -4.38 -20.92 -8.36
CA SER A 24 -5.47 -20.98 -9.35
C SER A 24 -6.42 -22.13 -9.04
N ILE A 25 -7.64 -22.09 -9.60
CA ILE A 25 -8.61 -23.19 -9.47
C ILE A 25 -7.99 -24.52 -9.91
N GLU A 26 -7.22 -24.56 -10.99
CA GLU A 26 -6.56 -25.77 -11.46
C GLU A 26 -5.45 -26.24 -10.50
N ASP A 27 -4.71 -25.31 -9.87
CA ASP A 27 -3.73 -25.68 -8.84
C ASP A 27 -4.41 -26.27 -7.61
N VAL A 28 -5.52 -25.66 -7.17
CA VAL A 28 -6.32 -26.20 -6.05
C VAL A 28 -6.82 -27.61 -6.36
N LYS A 29 -7.38 -27.84 -7.54
CA LYS A 29 -7.80 -29.18 -7.99
C LYS A 29 -6.65 -30.19 -7.93
N ARG A 30 -5.51 -29.85 -8.53
CA ARG A 30 -4.32 -30.69 -8.57
C ARG A 30 -3.77 -31.01 -7.17
N LEU A 31 -3.73 -30.02 -6.28
CA LEU A 31 -3.27 -30.19 -4.91
C LEU A 31 -4.20 -31.08 -4.11
N LEU A 32 -5.50 -30.90 -4.19
CA LEU A 32 -6.50 -31.74 -3.50
C LEU A 32 -6.47 -33.17 -3.99
N HIS A 33 -6.37 -33.38 -5.30
CA HIS A 33 -6.20 -34.73 -5.85
C HIS A 33 -4.93 -35.41 -5.31
N LYS A 34 -3.80 -34.70 -5.32
CA LYS A 34 -2.51 -35.21 -4.85
C LYS A 34 -2.48 -35.52 -3.35
N MET A 35 -3.09 -34.65 -2.54
CA MET A 35 -3.03 -34.74 -1.07
C MET A 35 -4.10 -35.66 -0.48
N LEU A 36 -5.29 -35.64 -1.03
CA LEU A 36 -6.47 -36.28 -0.45
C LEU A 36 -7.12 -37.32 -1.37
N GLY A 37 -6.64 -37.47 -2.61
CA GLY A 37 -7.26 -38.35 -3.62
C GLY A 37 -8.67 -37.89 -4.04
N VAL A 38 -9.00 -36.60 -3.84
CA VAL A 38 -10.33 -36.06 -4.08
C VAL A 38 -10.34 -35.26 -5.38
N ASP A 39 -11.26 -35.59 -6.28
CA ASP A 39 -11.54 -34.84 -7.49
C ASP A 39 -12.68 -33.84 -7.26
N ILE A 40 -12.38 -32.57 -7.44
CA ILE A 40 -13.33 -31.48 -7.28
C ILE A 40 -13.47 -30.72 -8.61
N SER A 41 -14.71 -30.41 -9.00
CA SER A 41 -14.99 -29.60 -10.17
C SER A 41 -14.62 -28.12 -9.94
N ALA A 42 -14.24 -27.40 -11.00
CA ALA A 42 -14.00 -25.97 -10.95
C ALA A 42 -15.23 -25.20 -10.41
N GLY A 43 -16.44 -25.58 -10.85
CA GLY A 43 -17.67 -24.98 -10.36
C GLY A 43 -17.90 -25.17 -8.86
N LYS A 44 -17.49 -26.31 -8.28
CA LYS A 44 -17.59 -26.53 -6.84
C LYS A 44 -16.61 -25.66 -6.06
N ILE A 45 -15.39 -25.47 -6.56
CA ILE A 45 -14.41 -24.56 -5.96
C ILE A 45 -14.96 -23.13 -5.98
N SER A 46 -15.48 -22.66 -7.13
CA SER A 46 -16.12 -21.33 -7.23
C SER A 46 -17.26 -21.16 -6.23
N GLN A 47 -18.16 -22.15 -6.12
CA GLN A 47 -19.25 -22.09 -5.14
C GLN A 47 -18.74 -21.97 -3.69
N ILE A 48 -17.62 -22.61 -3.36
CA ILE A 48 -17.04 -22.52 -2.02
C ILE A 48 -16.40 -21.15 -1.81
N THR A 49 -15.64 -20.63 -2.78
CA THR A 49 -15.05 -19.30 -2.70
C THR A 49 -16.10 -18.19 -2.66
N ASP A 50 -17.22 -18.37 -3.36
CA ASP A 50 -18.32 -17.40 -3.36
C ASP A 50 -19.03 -17.29 -1.99
N LYS A 51 -18.92 -18.31 -1.13
CA LYS A 51 -19.49 -18.27 0.23
C LYS A 51 -18.92 -17.16 1.11
N VAL A 52 -17.69 -16.67 0.83
CA VAL A 52 -17.08 -15.58 1.59
C VAL A 52 -17.48 -14.18 1.09
N LEU A 53 -18.18 -14.09 -0.05
CA LEU A 53 -18.57 -12.80 -0.62
C LEU A 53 -19.48 -11.96 0.31
N PRO A 54 -20.47 -12.52 1.02
CA PRO A 54 -21.29 -11.75 1.96
C PRO A 54 -20.45 -11.15 3.10
N GLU A 55 -19.56 -11.95 3.71
CA GLU A 55 -18.65 -11.50 4.77
C GLU A 55 -17.69 -10.43 4.27
N LEU A 56 -17.15 -10.61 3.06
CA LEU A 56 -16.30 -9.62 2.40
C LEU A 56 -17.07 -8.31 2.15
N GLN A 57 -18.32 -8.40 1.74
CA GLN A 57 -19.16 -7.22 1.52
C GLN A 57 -19.46 -6.49 2.83
N GLU A 58 -19.78 -7.20 3.90
CA GLU A 58 -19.98 -6.65 5.23
C GLU A 58 -18.69 -5.96 5.72
N TRP A 59 -17.55 -6.63 5.59
CA TRP A 59 -16.26 -6.04 5.92
C TRP A 59 -15.96 -4.76 5.13
N ARG A 60 -16.25 -4.75 3.83
CA ARG A 60 -16.00 -3.59 2.95
C ARG A 60 -16.86 -2.38 3.31
N THR A 61 -18.08 -2.60 3.79
CA THR A 61 -19.03 -1.53 4.11
C THR A 61 -19.12 -1.22 5.60
N ARG A 62 -18.29 -1.88 6.43
CA ARG A 62 -18.32 -1.67 7.87
C ARG A 62 -18.07 -0.21 8.23
N PRO A 63 -18.72 0.32 9.27
CA PRO A 63 -18.38 1.64 9.82
C PRO A 63 -16.91 1.68 10.25
N LEU A 64 -16.29 2.83 10.07
CA LEU A 64 -14.92 3.12 10.48
C LEU A 64 -14.91 4.09 11.66
N GLU A 65 -13.78 4.19 12.34
CA GLU A 65 -13.60 5.19 13.38
C GLU A 65 -13.59 6.60 12.82
N SER A 66 -14.02 7.57 13.60
CA SER A 66 -14.07 8.96 13.17
C SER A 66 -12.69 9.61 13.03
N PHE A 67 -11.68 9.08 13.71
CA PHE A 67 -10.32 9.60 13.68
C PHE A 67 -9.28 8.47 13.59
N TYR A 68 -8.25 8.68 12.76
CA TYR A 68 -7.08 7.81 12.66
C TYR A 68 -5.78 8.59 12.83
N PRO A 69 -4.84 8.16 13.70
CA PRO A 69 -3.51 8.76 13.81
C PRO A 69 -2.72 8.68 12.51
N VAL A 70 -2.72 7.51 11.84
CA VAL A 70 -1.99 7.30 10.59
C VAL A 70 -2.80 6.42 9.64
N ILE A 71 -2.93 6.87 8.40
CA ILE A 71 -3.43 6.06 7.29
C ILE A 71 -2.33 5.94 6.24
N TYR A 72 -2.14 4.73 5.71
CA TYR A 72 -1.23 4.43 4.60
C TYR A 72 -2.06 4.14 3.35
N LEU A 73 -1.69 4.80 2.28
CA LEU A 73 -2.33 4.71 0.97
C LEU A 73 -1.28 4.18 -0.02
N ASP A 74 -1.45 2.95 -0.48
CA ASP A 74 -0.49 2.27 -1.35
C ASP A 74 -1.20 1.67 -2.57
N ALA A 75 -0.59 1.78 -3.74
CA ALA A 75 -1.10 1.21 -4.98
C ALA A 75 -0.12 0.18 -5.56
N MET A 76 -0.62 -1.00 -5.80
CA MET A 76 0.13 -2.08 -6.43
C MET A 76 -0.47 -2.42 -7.80
N HIS A 77 0.39 -2.73 -8.77
CA HIS A 77 -0.05 -3.08 -10.11
C HIS A 77 0.18 -4.56 -10.38
N PHE A 78 -0.87 -5.23 -10.82
CA PHE A 78 -0.82 -6.63 -11.22
C PHE A 78 -1.35 -6.81 -12.65
N LYS A 79 -0.78 -7.78 -13.36
CA LYS A 79 -1.35 -8.23 -14.62
C LYS A 79 -2.48 -9.22 -14.33
N VAL A 80 -3.71 -8.78 -14.53
CA VAL A 80 -4.91 -9.60 -14.35
C VAL A 80 -5.40 -10.06 -15.73
N ARG A 81 -5.71 -11.35 -15.84
CA ARG A 81 -6.30 -11.89 -17.08
C ARG A 81 -7.81 -11.67 -17.04
N LYS A 82 -8.31 -10.86 -17.97
CA LYS A 82 -9.72 -10.59 -18.17
C LYS A 82 -10.08 -10.89 -19.63
N ASP A 83 -11.09 -11.71 -19.85
CA ASP A 83 -11.58 -12.10 -21.20
C ASP A 83 -10.46 -12.60 -22.14
N GLY A 84 -9.49 -13.33 -21.56
CA GLY A 84 -8.36 -13.89 -22.32
C GLY A 84 -7.17 -12.94 -22.53
N VAL A 85 -7.31 -11.65 -22.22
CA VAL A 85 -6.26 -10.61 -22.34
C VAL A 85 -5.69 -10.27 -20.96
N TYR A 86 -4.38 -9.98 -20.91
CA TYR A 86 -3.75 -9.48 -19.69
C TYR A 86 -3.84 -7.96 -19.64
N GLU A 87 -4.55 -7.45 -18.63
CA GLU A 87 -4.65 -6.03 -18.35
C GLU A 87 -3.85 -5.67 -17.09
N ASN A 88 -3.20 -4.51 -17.12
CA ASN A 88 -2.54 -3.98 -15.94
C ASN A 88 -3.61 -3.37 -15.03
N THR A 89 -3.78 -3.92 -13.84
CA THR A 89 -4.84 -3.53 -12.90
C THR A 89 -4.21 -2.97 -11.64
N ALA A 90 -4.62 -1.79 -11.22
CA ALA A 90 -4.20 -1.17 -9.98
C ALA A 90 -5.07 -1.66 -8.81
N PHE A 91 -4.41 -2.06 -7.73
CA PHE A 91 -5.00 -2.43 -6.45
C PHE A 91 -4.61 -1.38 -5.43
N TYR A 92 -5.60 -0.70 -4.89
CA TYR A 92 -5.41 0.31 -3.87
C TYR A 92 -5.66 -0.32 -2.51
N SER A 93 -4.70 -0.25 -1.62
CA SER A 93 -4.81 -0.70 -0.24
C SER A 93 -4.76 0.49 0.71
N VAL A 94 -5.65 0.48 1.68
CA VAL A 94 -5.73 1.50 2.72
C VAL A 94 -5.56 0.82 4.07
N TYR A 95 -4.43 1.06 4.71
CA TYR A 95 -4.12 0.58 6.05
C TYR A 95 -4.15 1.72 7.04
N SER A 96 -4.48 1.40 8.29
CA SER A 96 -4.35 2.34 9.40
C SER A 96 -3.51 1.78 10.52
N ILE A 97 -3.01 2.67 11.36
CA ILE A 97 -2.57 2.35 12.71
C ILE A 97 -3.51 3.11 13.66
N ASN A 98 -4.16 2.39 14.56
CA ASN A 98 -5.03 2.96 15.57
C ASN A 98 -4.23 3.46 16.80
N TRP A 99 -4.92 4.04 17.78
CA TRP A 99 -4.30 4.53 19.01
C TRP A 99 -3.61 3.44 19.85
N SER A 100 -4.01 2.19 19.70
CA SER A 100 -3.38 1.04 20.38
C SER A 100 -2.12 0.55 19.66
N GLY A 101 -1.78 1.13 18.50
CA GLY A 101 -0.66 0.70 17.66
C GLY A 101 -0.98 -0.52 16.80
N GLU A 102 -2.25 -0.93 16.74
CA GLU A 102 -2.70 -2.05 15.93
C GLU A 102 -2.93 -1.63 14.49
N ARG A 103 -2.60 -2.53 13.58
CA ARG A 103 -2.83 -2.35 12.14
C ARG A 103 -4.20 -2.87 11.75
N ASP A 104 -4.92 -2.09 10.96
CA ASP A 104 -6.18 -2.51 10.36
C ASP A 104 -6.20 -2.18 8.87
N LEU A 105 -6.72 -3.09 8.07
CA LEU A 105 -6.96 -2.88 6.65
C LEU A 105 -8.35 -2.23 6.49
N LEU A 106 -8.38 -0.94 6.21
CA LEU A 106 -9.62 -0.18 6.08
C LEU A 106 -10.35 -0.44 4.77
N GLY A 107 -9.60 -0.71 3.70
CA GLY A 107 -10.20 -0.95 2.39
C GLY A 107 -9.24 -1.53 1.38
N LEU A 108 -9.83 -2.24 0.40
CA LEU A 108 -9.17 -2.78 -0.78
C LEU A 108 -10.03 -2.42 -2.00
N TYR A 109 -9.43 -1.71 -2.96
CA TYR A 109 -10.15 -1.24 -4.14
C TYR A 109 -9.40 -1.69 -5.39
N ILE A 110 -10.16 -2.11 -6.40
CA ILE A 110 -9.62 -2.64 -7.65
C ILE A 110 -10.08 -1.74 -8.77
N ASN A 111 -9.14 -1.19 -9.53
CA ASN A 111 -9.43 -0.33 -10.67
C ASN A 111 -8.47 -0.61 -11.82
N GLY A 112 -8.95 -0.46 -13.08
CA GLY A 112 -8.16 -0.75 -14.26
C GLY A 112 -6.94 0.14 -14.46
N ASN A 113 -7.01 1.43 -14.06
CA ASN A 113 -5.89 2.38 -14.21
C ASN A 113 -5.73 3.20 -12.93
N GLU A 114 -4.49 3.53 -12.57
CA GLU A 114 -4.16 4.43 -11.48
C GLU A 114 -4.39 5.90 -11.89
N GLY A 115 -4.81 6.73 -10.92
CA GLY A 115 -4.98 8.17 -11.11
C GLY A 115 -5.53 8.87 -9.88
N SER A 116 -5.27 10.17 -9.74
CA SER A 116 -5.73 10.99 -8.61
C SER A 116 -7.26 10.95 -8.42
N ASN A 117 -8.02 10.91 -9.51
CA ASN A 117 -9.48 10.79 -9.46
C ASN A 117 -9.95 9.49 -8.76
N LYS A 118 -9.18 8.41 -8.88
CA LYS A 118 -9.51 7.14 -8.22
C LYS A 118 -9.26 7.21 -6.72
N TRP A 119 -8.19 7.85 -6.32
CA TRP A 119 -7.91 8.12 -4.92
C TRP A 119 -8.98 9.01 -4.29
N GLY A 120 -9.53 9.98 -5.03
CA GLY A 120 -10.68 10.76 -4.57
C GLY A 120 -11.87 9.86 -4.20
N MET A 121 -12.20 8.87 -5.02
CA MET A 121 -13.26 7.90 -4.71
C MET A 121 -12.93 7.07 -3.46
N VAL A 122 -11.68 6.66 -3.27
CA VAL A 122 -11.23 5.92 -2.07
C VAL A 122 -11.39 6.78 -0.82
N LEU A 123 -10.94 8.03 -0.85
CA LEU A 123 -11.05 8.95 0.29
C LEU A 123 -12.52 9.28 0.62
N GLN A 124 -13.38 9.44 -0.39
CA GLN A 124 -14.81 9.63 -0.21
C GLN A 124 -15.50 8.40 0.39
N ASP A 125 -15.08 7.18 0.01
CA ASP A 125 -15.57 5.96 0.65
C ASP A 125 -15.21 5.93 2.14
N LEU A 126 -13.98 6.25 2.52
CA LEU A 126 -13.57 6.34 3.92
C LEU A 126 -14.45 7.33 4.71
N LYS A 127 -14.71 8.50 4.14
CA LYS A 127 -15.62 9.52 4.74
C LYS A 127 -17.04 8.99 4.87
N SER A 128 -17.58 8.35 3.84
CA SER A 128 -18.93 7.79 3.87
C SER A 128 -19.11 6.71 4.93
N ARG A 129 -18.02 6.02 5.27
CA ARG A 129 -17.97 4.99 6.30
C ARG A 129 -17.66 5.54 7.70
N GLY A 130 -17.49 6.85 7.86
CA GLY A 130 -17.42 7.51 9.16
C GLY A 130 -16.12 8.24 9.47
N VAL A 131 -15.07 8.13 8.65
CA VAL A 131 -13.80 8.85 8.89
C VAL A 131 -14.02 10.36 8.73
N GLN A 132 -13.77 11.11 9.79
CA GLN A 132 -13.93 12.57 9.80
C GLN A 132 -12.59 13.28 9.74
N ASP A 133 -11.55 12.72 10.40
CA ASP A 133 -10.23 13.34 10.43
C ASP A 133 -9.12 12.30 10.51
N VAL A 134 -7.93 12.67 9.98
CA VAL A 134 -6.74 11.83 9.95
C VAL A 134 -5.53 12.72 10.24
N LEU A 135 -4.69 12.35 11.21
CA LEU A 135 -3.54 13.18 11.55
C LEU A 135 -2.47 13.14 10.43
N VAL A 136 -2.10 11.94 9.96
CA VAL A 136 -1.10 11.77 8.89
C VAL A 136 -1.60 10.78 7.84
N MET A 137 -1.51 11.14 6.57
CA MET A 137 -1.66 10.21 5.45
C MET A 137 -0.32 9.98 4.76
N CYS A 138 0.15 8.73 4.79
CA CYS A 138 1.38 8.30 4.12
C CYS A 138 1.04 7.80 2.72
N THR A 139 1.67 8.36 1.70
CA THR A 139 1.33 8.07 0.30
C THR A 139 2.55 7.81 -0.56
N ASP A 140 2.32 7.20 -1.73
CA ASP A 140 3.26 7.20 -2.83
C ASP A 140 3.42 8.59 -3.44
N ASP A 141 4.36 8.72 -4.38
CA ASP A 141 4.62 9.95 -5.11
C ASP A 141 3.77 10.05 -6.39
N LEU A 142 2.44 9.85 -6.26
CA LEU A 142 1.53 10.02 -7.38
C LEU A 142 1.18 11.51 -7.57
N THR A 143 1.32 12.00 -8.81
CA THR A 143 1.01 13.39 -9.15
C THR A 143 -0.46 13.73 -8.87
N GLY A 144 -0.70 14.85 -8.20
CA GLY A 144 -2.05 15.35 -7.88
C GLY A 144 -2.71 14.64 -6.70
N PHE A 145 -2.01 13.73 -6.04
CA PHE A 145 -2.61 12.99 -4.93
C PHE A 145 -2.67 13.80 -3.64
N SER A 146 -1.63 14.56 -3.34
CA SER A 146 -1.60 15.44 -2.16
C SER A 146 -2.72 16.47 -2.18
N GLU A 147 -3.02 17.03 -3.34
CA GLU A 147 -4.12 17.96 -3.54
C GLU A 147 -5.48 17.31 -3.27
N VAL A 148 -5.69 16.09 -3.72
CA VAL A 148 -6.92 15.33 -3.46
C VAL A 148 -7.07 15.04 -1.96
N ILE A 149 -5.99 14.67 -1.28
CA ILE A 149 -6.01 14.47 0.18
C ILE A 149 -6.39 15.77 0.89
N THR A 150 -5.73 16.87 0.54
CA THR A 150 -5.99 18.18 1.16
C THR A 150 -7.42 18.69 0.93
N GLN A 151 -8.01 18.35 -0.22
CA GLN A 151 -9.42 18.68 -0.50
C GLN A 151 -10.38 17.87 0.37
N GLU A 152 -10.13 16.57 0.54
CA GLU A 152 -11.02 15.69 1.32
C GLU A 152 -10.77 15.78 2.83
N PHE A 153 -9.52 15.96 3.25
CA PHE A 153 -9.08 16.02 4.65
C PHE A 153 -8.13 17.23 4.86
N PRO A 154 -8.65 18.45 5.00
CA PRO A 154 -7.84 19.68 5.01
C PRO A 154 -6.84 19.80 6.16
N SER A 155 -7.09 19.11 7.29
CA SER A 155 -6.23 19.15 8.48
C SER A 155 -5.13 18.08 8.46
N THR A 156 -5.16 17.18 7.49
CA THR A 156 -4.24 16.03 7.41
C THR A 156 -2.86 16.46 6.93
N VAL A 157 -1.83 16.01 7.61
CA VAL A 157 -0.45 16.12 7.13
C VAL A 157 -0.20 15.03 6.08
N VAL A 158 0.24 15.44 4.90
CA VAL A 158 0.63 14.49 3.85
C VAL A 158 2.11 14.16 4.00
N GLN A 159 2.43 12.87 4.11
CA GLN A 159 3.80 12.36 4.12
C GLN A 159 4.05 11.50 2.88
N LYS A 160 4.96 11.91 2.03
CA LYS A 160 5.41 11.07 0.92
C LYS A 160 6.38 9.98 1.38
N CYS A 161 6.20 8.79 0.84
CA CYS A 161 7.00 7.62 1.19
C CYS A 161 8.47 7.79 0.80
N ILE A 162 9.35 7.86 1.78
CA ILE A 162 10.81 7.95 1.57
C ILE A 162 11.34 6.74 0.79
N VAL A 163 10.79 5.55 1.03
CA VAL A 163 11.23 4.33 0.32
C VAL A 163 10.92 4.43 -1.18
N HIS A 164 9.75 4.93 -1.55
CA HIS A 164 9.39 5.17 -2.96
C HIS A 164 10.25 6.27 -3.57
N GLN A 165 10.49 7.37 -2.86
CA GLN A 165 11.39 8.43 -3.32
C GLN A 165 12.81 7.92 -3.54
N MET A 166 13.34 7.10 -2.64
CA MET A 166 14.65 6.45 -2.78
C MET A 166 14.69 5.53 -4.00
N ARG A 167 13.69 4.68 -4.20
CA ARG A 167 13.60 3.80 -5.38
C ARG A 167 13.56 4.61 -6.67
N ASN A 168 12.79 5.70 -6.70
CA ASN A 168 12.71 6.58 -7.86
C ASN A 168 14.04 7.26 -8.14
N SER A 169 14.73 7.76 -7.10
CA SER A 169 16.06 8.35 -7.23
C SER A 169 17.07 7.36 -7.83
N MET A 170 17.03 6.09 -7.39
CA MET A 170 18.00 5.07 -7.84
C MET A 170 17.77 4.59 -9.28
N LYS A 171 16.60 4.83 -9.91
CA LYS A 171 16.33 4.43 -11.31
C LYS A 171 17.32 5.04 -12.30
N TYR A 172 17.81 6.23 -12.03
CA TYR A 172 18.66 7.03 -12.92
C TYR A 172 20.12 7.05 -12.51
N VAL A 173 20.50 6.25 -11.50
CA VAL A 173 21.86 6.19 -10.99
C VAL A 173 22.63 5.04 -11.62
N ASP A 174 23.83 5.32 -12.14
CA ASP A 174 24.75 4.31 -12.65
C ASP A 174 25.06 3.26 -11.59
N GLU A 175 25.16 2.00 -11.99
CA GLU A 175 25.41 0.86 -11.10
C GLU A 175 26.61 1.10 -10.15
N LYS A 176 27.71 1.63 -10.67
CA LYS A 176 28.94 1.92 -9.92
C LYS A 176 28.75 2.94 -8.80
N ASP A 177 27.75 3.83 -8.91
CA ASP A 177 27.53 4.92 -7.97
C ASP A 177 26.39 4.61 -6.98
N ARG A 178 25.51 3.64 -7.28
CA ARG A 178 24.30 3.34 -6.51
C ARG A 178 24.54 3.23 -5.01
N LYS A 179 25.57 2.49 -4.60
CA LYS A 179 25.86 2.30 -3.18
C LYS A 179 26.24 3.60 -2.47
N LYS A 180 27.03 4.45 -3.14
CA LYS A 180 27.47 5.73 -2.57
C LYS A 180 26.33 6.76 -2.55
N VAL A 181 25.61 6.90 -3.68
CA VAL A 181 24.46 7.79 -3.79
C VAL A 181 23.40 7.43 -2.75
N ALA A 182 23.07 6.15 -2.60
CA ALA A 182 22.10 5.69 -1.59
C ALA A 182 22.56 5.99 -0.16
N ALA A 183 23.86 5.82 0.14
CA ALA A 183 24.44 6.12 1.45
C ALA A 183 24.38 7.63 1.77
N ASP A 184 24.64 8.50 0.78
CA ASP A 184 24.57 9.94 0.97
C ASP A 184 23.13 10.44 1.09
N LEU A 185 22.17 9.95 0.28
CA LEU A 185 20.75 10.26 0.45
C LEU A 185 20.19 9.76 1.78
N ARG A 186 20.70 8.64 2.29
CA ARG A 186 20.29 8.14 3.60
C ARG A 186 20.54 9.17 4.70
N LYS A 187 21.61 9.93 4.63
CA LYS A 187 21.93 10.98 5.63
C LYS A 187 20.83 12.05 5.70
N VAL A 188 20.14 12.32 4.58
CA VAL A 188 19.05 13.30 4.51
C VAL A 188 17.88 12.85 5.39
N TYR A 189 17.33 11.69 5.12
CA TYR A 189 16.11 11.23 5.80
C TYR A 189 16.34 10.54 7.17
N THR A 190 17.62 10.29 7.54
CA THR A 190 17.96 9.84 8.90
C THR A 190 18.37 10.98 9.82
N SER A 191 18.38 12.20 9.34
CA SER A 191 18.62 13.40 10.14
C SER A 191 17.51 13.58 11.20
N THR A 192 17.89 14.11 12.36
CA THR A 192 16.95 14.31 13.48
C THR A 192 16.26 15.67 13.43
N THR A 193 16.80 16.61 12.68
CA THR A 193 16.26 17.97 12.51
C THR A 193 16.18 18.34 11.03
N GLU A 194 15.29 19.25 10.68
CA GLU A 194 15.15 19.75 9.32
C GLU A 194 16.43 20.41 8.83
N GLU A 195 17.11 21.18 9.70
CA GLU A 195 18.35 21.88 9.38
C GLU A 195 19.47 20.91 9.01
N ALA A 196 19.62 19.82 9.78
CA ALA A 196 20.58 18.77 9.47
C ALA A 196 20.23 18.04 8.15
N ALA A 197 18.94 17.79 7.89
CA ALA A 197 18.48 17.18 6.66
C ALA A 197 18.76 18.06 5.44
N ARG A 198 18.48 19.39 5.53
CA ARG A 198 18.80 20.35 4.47
C ARG A 198 20.32 20.43 4.20
N SER A 199 21.12 20.46 5.27
CA SER A 199 22.58 20.44 5.15
C SER A 199 23.09 19.16 4.46
N ALA A 200 22.49 18.01 4.76
CA ALA A 200 22.84 16.75 4.12
C ALA A 200 22.43 16.74 2.62
N LEU A 201 21.28 17.30 2.25
CA LEU A 201 20.87 17.41 0.85
C LEU A 201 21.78 18.39 0.08
N ALA A 202 22.17 19.51 0.69
CA ALA A 202 23.12 20.45 0.09
C ALA A 202 24.49 19.79 -0.16
N ALA A 203 25.01 19.02 0.80
CA ALA A 203 26.26 18.26 0.64
C ALA A 203 26.13 17.20 -0.46
N PHE A 204 24.96 16.53 -0.57
CA PHE A 204 24.66 15.63 -1.68
C PHE A 204 24.71 16.38 -3.01
N GLY A 205 24.11 17.57 -3.10
CA GLY A 205 24.13 18.43 -4.30
C GLY A 205 25.54 18.84 -4.73
N VAL A 206 26.41 19.17 -3.78
CA VAL A 206 27.82 19.48 -4.07
C VAL A 206 28.55 18.27 -4.67
N THR A 207 28.28 17.07 -4.14
CA THR A 207 29.02 15.86 -4.56
C THR A 207 28.46 15.29 -5.87
N TRP A 208 27.12 15.25 -6.00
CA TRP A 208 26.43 14.51 -7.06
C TRP A 208 25.64 15.39 -8.02
N GLY A 209 25.39 16.67 -7.69
CA GLY A 209 24.50 17.56 -8.44
C GLY A 209 24.88 17.73 -9.90
N LYS A 210 26.18 17.76 -10.24
CA LYS A 210 26.61 17.82 -11.66
C LYS A 210 26.23 16.59 -12.46
N LYS A 211 26.13 15.42 -11.81
CA LYS A 211 25.84 14.16 -12.49
C LYS A 211 24.39 13.73 -12.34
N TYR A 212 23.78 14.02 -11.20
CA TYR A 212 22.45 13.58 -10.83
C TYR A 212 21.57 14.76 -10.34
N GLU A 213 21.63 15.88 -11.05
CA GLU A 213 20.86 17.11 -10.76
C GLU A 213 19.38 16.82 -10.56
N TYR A 214 18.81 15.92 -11.37
CA TYR A 214 17.43 15.48 -11.27
C TYR A 214 17.07 14.98 -9.87
N ILE A 215 17.96 14.25 -9.19
CA ILE A 215 17.70 13.75 -7.83
C ILE A 215 17.57 14.92 -6.86
N VAL A 216 18.48 15.89 -6.92
CA VAL A 216 18.44 17.07 -6.06
C VAL A 216 17.11 17.81 -6.25
N GLN A 217 16.77 18.11 -7.50
CA GLN A 217 15.51 18.81 -7.85
C GLN A 217 14.26 18.06 -7.36
N GLN A 218 14.24 16.73 -7.48
CA GLN A 218 13.14 15.91 -7.00
C GLN A 218 12.98 15.93 -5.47
N TRP A 219 14.08 15.94 -4.74
CA TRP A 219 14.04 16.04 -3.28
C TRP A 219 13.67 17.45 -2.81
N GLU A 220 14.18 18.48 -3.47
CA GLU A 220 13.85 19.87 -3.15
C GLU A 220 12.39 20.20 -3.46
N SER A 221 11.88 19.79 -4.63
CA SER A 221 10.51 20.11 -5.03
C SER A 221 9.42 19.43 -4.19
N LYS A 222 9.78 18.39 -3.44
CA LYS A 222 8.86 17.61 -2.58
C LYS A 222 9.27 17.67 -1.12
N TRP A 223 10.12 18.62 -0.78
CA TRP A 223 10.77 18.68 0.53
C TRP A 223 9.78 18.62 1.69
N ASP A 224 8.78 19.48 1.66
CA ASP A 224 7.82 19.64 2.76
C ASP A 224 7.05 18.34 3.02
N GLU A 225 6.63 17.63 1.96
CA GLU A 225 5.91 16.37 2.08
C GLU A 225 6.83 15.16 2.36
N LEU A 226 8.11 15.22 1.96
CA LEU A 226 9.08 14.17 2.28
C LEU A 226 9.58 14.27 3.72
N MET A 227 9.74 15.48 4.24
CA MET A 227 10.29 15.74 5.56
C MET A 227 9.22 16.05 6.63
N ALA A 228 7.93 15.99 6.29
CA ALA A 228 6.83 16.23 7.23
C ALA A 228 6.94 15.35 8.51
N PHE A 229 7.50 14.15 8.41
CA PHE A 229 7.70 13.27 9.57
C PHE A 229 8.59 13.92 10.66
N LEU A 230 9.43 14.91 10.34
CA LEU A 230 10.28 15.58 11.33
C LEU A 230 9.49 16.41 12.35
N ASP A 231 8.27 16.84 12.00
CA ASP A 231 7.37 17.59 12.90
C ASP A 231 6.75 16.71 13.98
N PHE A 232 6.94 15.38 13.89
CA PHE A 232 6.37 14.43 14.81
C PHE A 232 7.39 13.90 15.83
N PRO A 233 6.93 13.43 17.01
CA PRO A 233 7.78 12.80 18.00
C PRO A 233 8.56 11.60 17.42
N GLU A 234 9.78 11.39 17.89
CA GLU A 234 10.70 10.37 17.36
C GLU A 234 10.06 8.97 17.28
N GLY A 235 9.24 8.60 18.25
CA GLY A 235 8.52 7.32 18.27
C GLY A 235 7.56 7.14 17.09
N MET A 236 6.99 8.23 16.56
CA MET A 236 6.09 8.20 15.41
C MET A 236 6.84 8.25 14.08
N ARG A 237 8.00 8.91 14.02
CA ARG A 237 8.72 9.16 12.76
C ARG A 237 8.97 7.89 11.96
N LYS A 238 9.38 6.80 12.63
CA LYS A 238 9.65 5.51 11.97
C LYS A 238 8.41 4.88 11.37
N MET A 239 7.24 5.19 11.90
CA MET A 239 5.97 4.68 11.40
C MET A 239 5.51 5.42 10.16
N ILE A 240 5.73 6.74 10.07
CA ILE A 240 5.11 7.60 9.05
C ILE A 240 5.96 7.89 7.81
N TYR A 241 7.27 7.70 7.83
CA TYR A 241 8.10 8.00 6.64
C TYR A 241 8.07 6.92 5.55
N THR A 242 7.28 5.86 5.70
CA THR A 242 7.12 4.79 4.71
C THR A 242 5.66 4.37 4.60
N THR A 243 5.21 3.97 3.40
CA THR A 243 3.89 3.35 3.18
C THR A 243 3.89 1.85 3.45
N ASN A 244 5.05 1.27 3.77
CA ASN A 244 5.18 -0.15 4.10
C ASN A 244 5.42 -0.30 5.60
N PRO A 245 4.34 -0.33 6.39
CA PRO A 245 4.39 -0.38 7.84
C PRO A 245 4.88 -1.73 8.38
#